data_fefcf95408b0f614b1671d27adf5ad15
#
_entry.id   fefcf95408b0f614b1671d27adf5ad15
#
_cell.length_a   1.000
_cell.length_b   1.000
_cell.length_c   1.000
_cell.angle_alpha   90.00
_cell.angle_beta   90.00
_cell.angle_gamma   90.00
#
_symmetry.space_group_name_H-M   'P 1'
#
loop_
_entity.id
_entity.type
_entity.pdbx_description
1 polymer ?
#
loop_
_entity_poly.entity_id
_entity_poly.type
_entity_poly.pdbx_seq_one_letter_code
_entity_poly.pdbx_strand_id
1 'polypeptide(L)'
;MYEGRVVLCVSNSYEKKYYLNEDFEALPQAIKDELKIMCVLYTEDVGGVLSLVYEEDGTLVFEVDADEGDLLYDEIGSALVIKRLQEEKKELLESLELYFKVFFLGEDAGQLLFPGY
;
A
#
# COMPACT_ATOMS: atom_id res chain seq x y z
N MET A 1 18.07 -10.52 -1.38
CA MET A 1 18.20 -9.07 -1.09
C MET A 1 17.36 -8.26 -2.06
N TYR A 2 16.64 -7.28 -1.57
CA TYR A 2 15.80 -6.43 -2.40
C TYR A 2 16.54 -5.16 -2.76
N GLU A 3 16.67 -4.92 -4.05
CA GLU A 3 17.24 -3.68 -4.56
C GLU A 3 16.13 -2.88 -5.20
N GLY A 4 16.02 -1.61 -4.81
CA GLY A 4 14.99 -0.76 -5.33
C GLY A 4 13.65 -0.98 -4.64
N ARG A 5 12.59 -0.76 -5.38
CA ARG A 5 11.23 -0.69 -4.85
C ARG A 5 10.48 -1.99 -5.07
N VAL A 6 9.65 -2.34 -4.10
CA VAL A 6 8.85 -3.57 -4.17
C VAL A 6 7.37 -3.22 -4.13
N VAL A 7 6.63 -3.65 -5.14
CA VAL A 7 5.18 -3.42 -5.18
C VAL A 7 4.49 -4.37 -4.21
N LEU A 8 3.66 -3.82 -3.32
CA LEU A 8 2.84 -4.60 -2.41
C LEU A 8 1.54 -5.01 -3.10
N CYS A 9 0.82 -4.05 -3.63
CA CYS A 9 -0.46 -4.31 -4.28
C CYS A 9 -0.80 -3.20 -5.28
N VAL A 10 -1.73 -3.51 -6.18
CA VAL A 10 -2.22 -2.57 -7.19
C VAL A 10 -3.73 -2.71 -7.31
N SER A 11 -4.44 -1.58 -7.34
CA SER A 11 -5.86 -1.55 -7.66
C SER A 11 -6.04 -0.71 -8.94
N ASN A 12 -6.66 -1.30 -9.94
CA ASN A 12 -6.82 -0.68 -11.25
C ASN A 12 -8.29 -0.49 -11.57
N SER A 13 -8.76 0.77 -11.57
CA SER A 13 -10.17 1.09 -11.83
C SER A 13 -10.56 0.85 -13.28
N TYR A 14 -9.63 0.99 -14.21
CA TYR A 14 -9.92 0.81 -15.65
C TYR A 14 -10.21 -0.64 -15.99
N GLU A 15 -9.44 -1.57 -15.38
CA GLU A 15 -9.62 -3.00 -15.59
C GLU A 15 -10.50 -3.63 -14.52
N LYS A 16 -10.82 -2.89 -13.47
CA LYS A 16 -11.59 -3.37 -12.31
C LYS A 16 -10.96 -4.60 -11.69
N LYS A 17 -9.64 -4.52 -11.46
CA LYS A 17 -8.84 -5.60 -10.91
C LYS A 17 -8.01 -5.14 -9.74
N TYR A 18 -7.84 -6.04 -8.79
CA TYR A 18 -6.95 -5.86 -7.66
C TYR A 18 -5.89 -6.97 -7.67
N TYR A 19 -4.65 -6.60 -7.44
CA TYR A 19 -3.53 -7.52 -7.43
C TYR A 19 -2.74 -7.38 -6.13
N LEU A 20 -2.49 -8.50 -5.46
CA LEU A 20 -1.58 -8.56 -4.32
C LEU A 20 -0.34 -9.33 -4.75
N ASN A 21 0.85 -8.76 -4.48
CA ASN A 21 2.10 -9.41 -4.80
C ASN A 21 2.20 -10.75 -4.05
N GLU A 22 2.49 -11.83 -4.76
CA GLU A 22 2.57 -13.19 -4.21
C GLU A 22 3.52 -13.31 -3.03
N ASP A 23 4.57 -12.49 -2.98
CA ASP A 23 5.53 -12.49 -1.89
C ASP A 23 4.89 -12.11 -0.55
N PHE A 24 3.67 -11.60 -0.56
CA PHE A 24 2.96 -11.15 0.64
C PHE A 24 1.76 -12.04 0.99
N GLU A 25 1.67 -13.22 0.38
CA GLU A 25 0.58 -14.15 0.66
C GLU A 25 0.54 -14.63 2.12
N ALA A 26 1.68 -14.59 2.81
CA ALA A 26 1.75 -15.00 4.21
C ALA A 26 1.19 -13.98 5.20
N LEU A 27 0.81 -12.79 4.74
CA LEU A 27 0.13 -11.83 5.60
C LEU A 27 -1.16 -12.43 6.16
N PRO A 28 -1.54 -12.07 7.41
CA PRO A 28 -2.83 -12.52 7.95
C PRO A 28 -3.99 -12.13 7.03
N GLN A 29 -4.97 -13.02 6.92
CA GLN A 29 -6.11 -12.78 6.02
C GLN A 29 -6.84 -11.47 6.33
N ALA A 30 -7.00 -11.13 7.60
CA ALA A 30 -7.65 -9.88 7.99
C ALA A 30 -6.90 -8.64 7.45
N ILE A 31 -5.58 -8.69 7.46
CA ILE A 31 -4.74 -7.62 6.92
C ILE A 31 -4.89 -7.54 5.40
N LYS A 32 -4.85 -8.69 4.73
CA LYS A 32 -5.04 -8.74 3.28
C LYS A 32 -6.41 -8.20 2.87
N ASP A 33 -7.44 -8.52 3.62
CA ASP A 33 -8.80 -8.06 3.35
C ASP A 33 -8.93 -6.55 3.54
N GLU A 34 -8.38 -6.03 4.64
CA GLU A 34 -8.43 -4.59 4.92
C GLU A 34 -7.67 -3.80 3.86
N LEU A 35 -6.51 -4.32 3.45
CA LEU A 35 -5.69 -3.71 2.39
C LEU A 35 -6.46 -3.65 1.07
N LYS A 36 -7.08 -4.75 0.69
CA LYS A 36 -7.87 -4.83 -0.54
C LYS A 36 -9.04 -3.85 -0.52
N ILE A 37 -9.80 -3.85 0.59
CA ILE A 37 -10.96 -2.97 0.73
C ILE A 37 -10.54 -1.51 0.62
N MET A 38 -9.47 -1.12 1.30
CA MET A 38 -8.97 0.24 1.24
C MET A 38 -8.63 0.66 -0.19
N CYS A 39 -7.88 -0.17 -0.89
CA CYS A 39 -7.39 0.16 -2.23
C CYS A 39 -8.53 0.14 -3.27
N VAL A 40 -9.42 -0.83 -3.19
CA VAL A 40 -10.53 -0.94 -4.14
C VAL A 40 -11.52 0.21 -3.96
N LEU A 41 -11.87 0.54 -2.72
CA LEU A 41 -12.77 1.67 -2.45
C LEU A 41 -12.17 2.98 -2.93
N TYR A 42 -10.85 3.15 -2.75
CA TYR A 42 -10.16 4.34 -3.24
C TYR A 42 -10.34 4.48 -4.77
N THR A 43 -10.03 3.42 -5.52
CA THR A 43 -10.11 3.49 -6.98
C THR A 43 -11.55 3.54 -7.50
N GLU A 44 -12.52 3.00 -6.75
CA GLU A 44 -13.92 3.18 -7.11
C GLU A 44 -14.38 4.63 -6.95
N ASP A 45 -13.87 5.31 -5.92
CA ASP A 45 -14.22 6.70 -5.64
C ASP A 45 -13.47 7.68 -6.53
N VAL A 46 -12.17 7.49 -6.68
CA VAL A 46 -11.27 8.46 -7.32
C VAL A 46 -10.94 8.09 -8.76
N GLY A 47 -10.97 6.80 -9.10
CA GLY A 47 -10.53 6.33 -10.41
C GLY A 47 -9.02 6.11 -10.46
N GLY A 48 -8.51 5.93 -11.67
CA GLY A 48 -7.08 5.72 -11.87
C GLY A 48 -6.58 4.36 -11.43
N VAL A 49 -5.27 4.30 -11.20
CA VAL A 49 -4.57 3.12 -10.71
C VAL A 49 -3.83 3.51 -9.44
N LEU A 50 -4.06 2.76 -8.36
CA LEU A 50 -3.36 2.96 -7.10
C LEU A 50 -2.39 1.81 -6.87
N SER A 51 -1.13 2.14 -6.62
CA SER A 51 -0.11 1.15 -6.24
C SER A 51 0.43 1.51 -4.87
N LEU A 52 0.56 0.51 -3.99
CA LEU A 52 1.29 0.67 -2.76
C LEU A 52 2.65 0.01 -2.96
N VAL A 53 3.70 0.78 -2.72
CA VAL A 53 5.06 0.39 -3.06
C VAL A 53 5.98 0.63 -1.87
N TYR A 54 6.82 -0.36 -1.57
CA TYR A 54 7.85 -0.20 -0.54
C TYR A 54 9.10 0.43 -1.15
N GLU A 55 9.61 1.46 -0.49
CA GLU A 55 10.92 1.99 -0.80
C GLU A 55 12.00 1.06 -0.22
N GLU A 56 13.26 1.31 -0.57
CA GLU A 56 14.36 0.47 -0.12
C GLU A 56 14.47 0.35 1.39
N ASP A 57 14.12 1.41 2.11
CA ASP A 57 14.18 1.45 3.57
C ASP A 57 12.96 0.85 4.26
N GLY A 58 11.99 0.37 3.49
CA GLY A 58 10.77 -0.21 4.02
C GLY A 58 9.61 0.75 4.21
N THR A 59 9.78 2.00 3.81
CA THR A 59 8.67 2.97 3.83
C THR A 59 7.65 2.61 2.76
N LEU A 60 6.38 2.56 3.13
CA LEU A 60 5.29 2.24 2.20
C LEU A 60 4.70 3.54 1.66
N VAL A 61 4.71 3.66 0.34
CA VAL A 61 4.21 4.88 -0.31
C VAL A 61 3.05 4.55 -1.24
N PHE A 62 2.16 5.53 -1.42
CA PHE A 62 1.02 5.46 -2.33
C PHE A 62 1.43 6.13 -3.64
N GLU A 63 1.27 5.41 -4.74
CA GLU A 63 1.51 5.97 -6.07
C GLU A 63 0.24 5.88 -6.87
N VAL A 64 -0.13 6.97 -7.52
CA VAL A 64 -1.32 7.02 -8.35
C VAL A 64 -0.93 7.35 -9.78
N ASP A 65 -1.69 6.78 -10.70
CA ASP A 65 -1.52 7.02 -12.11
C ASP A 65 -2.89 7.06 -12.78
N ALA A 66 -2.99 7.76 -13.88
CA ALA A 66 -4.23 7.87 -14.63
C ALA A 66 -3.92 7.85 -16.12
N ASP A 67 -4.82 7.28 -16.92
CA ASP A 67 -4.68 7.29 -18.37
C ASP A 67 -4.70 8.72 -18.89
N GLU A 68 -3.90 9.02 -19.90
CA GLU A 68 -3.82 10.37 -20.48
C GLU A 68 -5.18 10.88 -20.96
N GLY A 69 -6.05 10.00 -21.40
CA GLY A 69 -7.37 10.35 -21.86
C GLY A 69 -8.41 10.50 -20.75
N ASP A 70 -8.05 10.27 -19.49
CA ASP A 70 -8.97 10.34 -18.37
C ASP A 70 -9.11 11.78 -17.87
N LEU A 71 -10.01 12.51 -18.51
CA LEU A 71 -10.25 13.92 -18.20
C LEU A 71 -11.04 14.11 -16.90
N LEU A 72 -11.60 13.03 -16.35
CA LEU A 72 -12.38 13.08 -15.12
C LEU A 72 -11.51 12.86 -13.88
N TYR A 73 -10.27 12.44 -14.07
CA TYR A 73 -9.39 12.17 -12.93
C TYR A 73 -8.98 13.48 -12.26
N ASP A 74 -9.26 13.57 -10.96
CA ASP A 74 -8.96 14.76 -10.15
C ASP A 74 -7.69 14.52 -9.32
N GLU A 75 -6.56 15.06 -9.80
CA GLU A 75 -5.27 14.90 -9.13
C GLU A 75 -5.25 15.52 -7.74
N ILE A 76 -5.91 16.66 -7.57
CA ILE A 76 -5.94 17.34 -6.28
C ILE A 76 -6.82 16.57 -5.30
N GLY A 77 -8.00 16.16 -5.74
CA GLY A 77 -8.90 15.36 -4.91
C GLY A 77 -8.30 14.02 -4.53
N SER A 78 -7.61 13.36 -5.46
CA SER A 78 -6.97 12.09 -5.18
C SER A 78 -5.87 12.22 -4.13
N ALA A 79 -5.08 13.29 -4.20
CA ALA A 79 -4.02 13.53 -3.22
C ALA A 79 -4.59 13.76 -1.82
N LEU A 80 -5.72 14.46 -1.73
CA LEU A 80 -6.40 14.70 -0.45
C LEU A 80 -6.95 13.41 0.16
N VAL A 81 -7.50 12.53 -0.67
CA VAL A 81 -8.00 11.23 -0.21
C VAL A 81 -6.86 10.37 0.31
N ILE A 82 -5.71 10.35 -0.40
CA ILE A 82 -4.53 9.60 0.05
C ILE A 82 -4.07 10.11 1.42
N LYS A 83 -3.99 11.41 1.59
CA LYS A 83 -3.57 11.98 2.87
C LYS A 83 -4.51 11.55 3.99
N ARG A 84 -5.81 11.56 3.75
CA ARG A 84 -6.80 11.10 4.71
C ARG A 84 -6.62 9.63 5.05
N LEU A 85 -6.38 8.78 4.03
CA LEU A 85 -6.15 7.35 4.24
C LEU A 85 -4.89 7.10 5.06
N GLN A 86 -3.83 7.85 4.81
CA GLN A 86 -2.60 7.73 5.58
C GLN A 86 -2.81 8.03 7.06
N GLU A 87 -3.73 8.92 7.38
CA GLU A 87 -4.10 9.22 8.76
C GLU A 87 -5.04 8.18 9.34
N GLU A 88 -6.11 7.84 8.61
CA GLU A 88 -7.14 6.90 9.09
C GLU A 88 -6.64 5.47 9.19
N LYS A 89 -5.72 5.08 8.30
CA LYS A 89 -5.21 3.71 8.23
C LYS A 89 -3.78 3.59 8.75
N LYS A 90 -3.38 4.52 9.58
CA LYS A 90 -2.03 4.57 10.11
C LYS A 90 -1.56 3.23 10.70
N GLU A 91 -2.40 2.59 11.52
CA GLU A 91 -2.04 1.32 12.16
C GLU A 91 -1.81 0.22 11.13
N LEU A 92 -2.68 0.14 10.12
CA LEU A 92 -2.54 -0.84 9.06
C LEU A 92 -1.23 -0.61 8.30
N LEU A 93 -0.97 0.63 7.92
CA LEU A 93 0.21 0.98 7.13
C LEU A 93 1.50 0.74 7.92
N GLU A 94 1.52 1.06 9.20
CA GLU A 94 2.67 0.80 10.07
C GLU A 94 2.91 -0.69 10.23
N SER A 95 1.84 -1.48 10.34
CA SER A 95 1.96 -2.94 10.42
C SER A 95 2.56 -3.53 9.14
N LEU A 96 2.16 -3.00 7.99
CA LEU A 96 2.69 -3.45 6.71
C LEU A 96 4.15 -3.07 6.54
N GLU A 97 4.55 -1.88 7.00
CA GLU A 97 5.95 -1.47 6.97
C GLU A 97 6.79 -2.33 7.89
N LEU A 98 6.28 -2.63 9.08
CA LEU A 98 6.98 -3.49 10.03
C LEU A 98 7.18 -4.90 9.46
N TYR A 99 6.13 -5.45 8.84
CA TYR A 99 6.20 -6.75 8.21
C TYR A 99 7.34 -6.81 7.18
N PHE A 100 7.43 -5.79 6.33
CA PHE A 100 8.46 -5.74 5.30
C PHE A 100 9.85 -5.65 5.91
N LYS A 101 10.03 -4.82 6.92
CA LYS A 101 11.32 -4.66 7.58
C LYS A 101 11.80 -5.95 8.23
N VAL A 102 10.88 -6.68 8.87
CA VAL A 102 11.23 -7.92 9.54
C VAL A 102 11.50 -9.06 8.54
N PHE A 103 10.59 -9.27 7.61
CA PHE A 103 10.62 -10.45 6.75
C PHE A 103 11.39 -10.28 5.45
N PHE A 104 11.57 -9.03 4.99
CA PHE A 104 12.29 -8.77 3.75
C PHE A 104 13.63 -8.08 3.98
N LEU A 105 13.72 -7.21 4.98
CA LEU A 105 14.97 -6.51 5.30
C LEU A 105 15.74 -7.16 6.43
N GLY A 106 15.15 -8.14 7.12
CA GLY A 106 15.82 -8.91 8.16
C GLY A 106 16.03 -8.18 9.48
N GLU A 107 15.23 -7.13 9.75
CA GLU A 107 15.36 -6.39 11.00
C GLU A 107 14.81 -7.18 12.19
N ASP A 108 15.30 -6.85 13.39
CA ASP A 108 14.92 -7.55 14.61
C ASP A 108 13.49 -7.20 15.03
N ALA A 109 12.59 -8.18 14.92
CA ALA A 109 11.19 -8.03 15.28
C ALA A 109 11.01 -7.64 16.75
N GLY A 110 11.85 -8.14 17.64
CA GLY A 110 11.78 -7.83 19.07
C GLY A 110 11.99 -6.36 19.34
N GLN A 111 12.96 -5.75 18.68
CA GLN A 111 13.22 -4.33 18.83
C GLN A 111 12.13 -3.46 18.20
N LEU A 112 11.57 -3.91 17.08
CA LEU A 112 10.57 -3.13 16.37
C LEU A 112 9.20 -3.20 17.03
N LEU A 113 8.81 -4.40 17.52
CA LEU A 113 7.52 -4.61 18.14
C LEU A 113 7.48 -4.19 19.60
N PHE A 114 8.60 -4.34 20.31
CA PHE A 114 8.69 -4.11 21.75
C PHE A 114 9.92 -3.27 22.09
N PRO A 115 9.94 -2.02 21.64
CA PRO A 115 11.09 -1.15 21.95
C PRO A 115 11.20 -0.96 23.46
N GLY A 116 12.37 -1.22 24.00
CA GLY A 116 12.61 -1.10 25.44
C GLY A 116 12.53 -2.41 26.21
N TYR A 117 12.25 -3.50 25.54
CA TYR A 117 12.34 -4.83 26.15
C TYR A 117 13.69 -5.46 25.90
#